data_38c76c913d0afc5515d69fe4cac5c6e0
#
_entry.id   38c76c913d0afc5515d69fe4cac5c6e0
#
_cell.length_a   1.000
_cell.length_b   1.000
_cell.length_c   1.000
_cell.angle_alpha   90.00
_cell.angle_beta   90.00
_cell.angle_gamma   90.00
#
_symmetry.space_group_name_H-M   'P 1'
#
loop_
_entity.id
_entity.type
_entity.pdbx_description
1 polymer ?
#
loop_
_entity_poly.entity_id
_entity_poly.type
_entity_poly.pdbx_seq_one_letter_code
_entity_poly.pdbx_strand_id
1 'polypeptide(L)'
;PIWYKTITVQRGNIMKLTRIHYEIIKFIIVGGINTFNYYITYLFLLKVLHVNYMVSHIVGFIVSFIISYYLNCYFVYKVKPTIEKFLRFPITQIVNMVMQTLLLYIFVKWLNIASEIAPFAGLIITIPVTFILSKWLLRDKV
;
A
#
# COMPACT_ATOMS: atom_id res chain seq x y z
N PRO A 1 -19.73 -3.48 38.00
CA PRO A 1 -20.08 -4.85 37.61
C PRO A 1 -19.21 -5.36 36.47
N ILE A 2 -18.87 -6.64 36.52
CA ILE A 2 -17.98 -7.27 35.53
C ILE A 2 -18.58 -7.19 34.12
N TRP A 3 -19.90 -7.38 33.97
CA TRP A 3 -20.55 -7.30 32.68
C TRP A 3 -20.41 -5.94 32.00
N TYR A 4 -20.41 -4.85 32.77
CA TYR A 4 -20.20 -3.51 32.21
C TYR A 4 -18.80 -3.36 31.61
N LYS A 5 -17.78 -3.83 32.32
CA LYS A 5 -16.41 -3.84 31.80
C LYS A 5 -16.26 -4.68 30.52
N THR A 6 -16.91 -5.82 30.48
CA THR A 6 -16.91 -6.72 29.31
C THR A 6 -17.52 -6.04 28.09
N ILE A 7 -18.69 -5.38 28.27
CA ILE A 7 -19.35 -4.65 27.19
C ILE A 7 -18.49 -3.50 26.68
N THR A 8 -17.85 -2.77 27.58
CA THR A 8 -16.98 -1.64 27.21
C THR A 8 -15.75 -2.11 26.42
N VAL A 9 -15.15 -3.23 26.83
CA VAL A 9 -14.01 -3.81 26.13
C VAL A 9 -14.41 -4.32 24.74
N GLN A 10 -15.56 -5.01 24.64
CA GLN A 10 -16.07 -5.48 23.33
C GLN A 10 -16.36 -4.30 22.39
N ARG A 11 -16.99 -3.24 22.89
CA ARG A 11 -17.25 -2.03 22.11
C ARG A 11 -15.96 -1.40 21.59
N GLY A 12 -14.96 -1.29 22.46
CA GLY A 12 -13.65 -0.77 22.08
C GLY A 12 -12.99 -1.60 20.98
N ASN A 13 -13.08 -2.92 21.08
CA ASN A 13 -12.50 -3.83 20.08
C ASN A 13 -13.24 -3.73 18.72
N ILE A 14 -14.58 -3.66 18.74
CA ILE A 14 -15.38 -3.49 17.53
C ILE A 14 -15.05 -2.16 16.83
N MET A 15 -14.97 -1.07 17.59
CA MET A 15 -14.61 0.25 17.05
C MET A 15 -13.21 0.25 16.44
N LYS A 16 -12.25 -0.42 17.09
CA LYS A 16 -10.89 -0.56 16.60
C LYS A 16 -10.82 -1.35 15.29
N LEU A 17 -11.57 -2.46 15.21
CA LEU A 17 -11.66 -3.28 13.98
C LEU A 17 -12.31 -2.50 12.84
N THR A 18 -13.37 -1.76 13.09
CA THR A 18 -14.03 -0.91 12.09
C THR A 18 -13.07 0.15 11.56
N ARG A 19 -12.26 0.76 12.44
CA ARG A 19 -11.27 1.75 12.05
C ARG A 19 -10.19 1.13 11.15
N ILE A 20 -9.72 -0.07 11.46
CA ILE A 20 -8.71 -0.79 10.65
C ILE A 20 -9.27 -1.11 9.27
N HIS A 21 -10.50 -1.60 9.17
CA HIS A 21 -11.14 -1.86 7.88
C HIS A 21 -11.26 -0.59 7.04
N TYR A 22 -11.61 0.52 7.66
CA TYR A 22 -11.72 1.81 6.99
C TYR A 22 -10.35 2.28 6.45
N GLU A 23 -9.29 2.12 7.24
CA GLU A 23 -7.93 2.44 6.81
C GLU A 23 -7.47 1.56 5.64
N ILE A 24 -7.78 0.26 5.65
CA ILE A 24 -7.46 -0.67 4.56
C ILE A 24 -8.15 -0.24 3.25
N ILE A 25 -9.43 0.11 3.32
CA ILE A 25 -10.18 0.58 2.14
C ILE A 25 -9.53 1.85 1.57
N LYS A 26 -9.17 2.80 2.42
CA LYS A 26 -8.48 4.01 1.99
C LYS A 26 -7.11 3.71 1.36
N PHE A 27 -6.37 2.76 1.94
CA PHE A 27 -5.08 2.32 1.41
C PHE A 27 -5.23 1.74 0.00
N ILE A 28 -6.24 0.93 -0.23
CA ILE A 28 -6.54 0.35 -1.55
C ILE A 28 -6.92 1.46 -2.55
N ILE A 29 -7.72 2.43 -2.14
CA ILE A 29 -8.10 3.58 -2.97
C ILE A 29 -6.85 4.38 -3.37
N VAL A 30 -5.96 4.64 -2.42
CA VAL A 30 -4.70 5.35 -2.69
C VAL A 30 -3.82 4.54 -3.66
N GLY A 31 -3.80 3.22 -3.53
CA GLY A 31 -3.11 2.35 -4.48
C GLY A 31 -3.64 2.49 -5.91
N GLY A 32 -4.95 2.57 -6.07
CA GLY A 32 -5.59 2.83 -7.36
C GLY A 32 -5.25 4.21 -7.92
N ILE A 33 -5.29 5.25 -7.07
CA ILE A 33 -4.90 6.61 -7.44
C ILE A 33 -3.42 6.65 -7.84
N ASN A 34 -2.57 5.93 -7.13
CA ASN A 34 -1.14 5.84 -7.43
C ASN A 34 -0.90 5.25 -8.84
N THR A 35 -1.57 4.17 -9.17
CA THR A 35 -1.49 3.55 -10.50
C THR A 35 -1.98 4.51 -11.57
N PHE A 36 -3.07 5.20 -11.33
CA PHE A 36 -3.64 6.19 -12.25
C PHE A 36 -2.66 7.36 -12.47
N ASN A 37 -2.08 7.90 -11.42
CA ASN A 37 -1.09 9.00 -11.50
C ASN A 37 0.16 8.57 -12.27
N TYR A 38 0.66 7.36 -12.02
CA TYR A 38 1.77 6.79 -12.75
C TYR A 38 1.47 6.73 -14.24
N TYR A 39 0.32 6.16 -14.60
CA TYR A 39 -0.05 5.94 -15.99
C TYR A 39 -0.25 7.27 -16.74
N ILE A 40 -0.91 8.24 -16.13
CA ILE A 40 -1.10 9.56 -16.73
C ILE A 40 0.24 10.26 -16.93
N THR A 41 1.12 10.23 -15.93
CA THR A 41 2.47 10.84 -16.06
C THR A 41 3.26 10.14 -17.15
N TYR A 42 3.21 8.82 -17.20
CA TYR A 42 3.88 8.04 -18.22
C TYR A 42 3.39 8.40 -19.63
N LEU A 43 2.08 8.43 -19.84
CA LEU A 43 1.50 8.77 -21.14
C LEU A 43 1.79 10.22 -21.54
N PHE A 44 1.72 11.15 -20.60
CA PHE A 44 2.02 12.55 -20.87
C PHE A 44 3.46 12.71 -21.36
N LEU A 45 4.42 12.15 -20.67
CA LEU A 45 5.82 12.21 -21.07
C LEU A 45 6.07 11.51 -22.41
N LEU A 46 5.46 10.35 -22.60
CA LEU A 46 5.68 9.54 -23.79
C LEU A 46 5.03 10.16 -25.03
N LYS A 47 3.77 10.61 -24.94
CA LYS A 47 2.97 11.03 -26.09
C LYS A 47 3.02 12.53 -26.35
N VAL A 48 3.08 13.36 -25.31
CA VAL A 48 3.06 14.84 -25.45
C VAL A 48 4.47 15.39 -25.57
N LEU A 49 5.38 14.99 -24.68
CA LEU A 49 6.75 15.48 -24.66
C LEU A 49 7.72 14.61 -25.47
N HIS A 50 7.25 13.48 -26.03
CA HIS A 50 8.06 12.56 -26.80
C HIS A 50 9.34 12.09 -26.10
N VAL A 51 9.24 11.87 -24.78
CA VAL A 51 10.34 11.36 -23.98
C VAL A 51 10.44 9.85 -24.16
N ASN A 52 11.65 9.29 -24.06
CA ASN A 52 11.91 7.85 -24.12
C ASN A 52 11.02 7.11 -23.11
N TYR A 53 10.52 5.92 -23.49
CA TYR A 53 9.61 5.13 -22.65
C TYR A 53 10.22 4.77 -21.28
N MET A 54 11.53 4.49 -21.22
CA MET A 54 12.21 4.13 -19.99
C MET A 54 12.29 5.32 -19.02
N VAL A 55 12.62 6.51 -19.54
CA VAL A 55 12.65 7.74 -18.76
C VAL A 55 11.24 8.10 -18.28
N SER A 56 10.25 7.96 -19.17
CA SER A 56 8.83 8.19 -18.82
C SER A 56 8.38 7.26 -17.71
N HIS A 57 8.79 6.00 -17.74
CA HIS A 57 8.49 5.00 -16.69
C HIS A 57 9.09 5.42 -15.35
N ILE A 58 10.37 5.77 -15.32
CA ILE A 58 11.08 6.15 -14.08
C ILE A 58 10.48 7.43 -13.48
N VAL A 59 10.26 8.45 -14.30
CA VAL A 59 9.66 9.73 -13.85
C VAL A 59 8.24 9.51 -13.36
N GLY A 60 7.45 8.73 -14.10
CA GLY A 60 6.08 8.38 -13.68
C GLY A 60 6.06 7.67 -12.33
N PHE A 61 6.97 6.73 -12.13
CA PHE A 61 7.11 6.03 -10.85
C PHE A 61 7.47 6.99 -9.71
N ILE A 62 8.44 7.87 -9.91
CA ILE A 62 8.88 8.84 -8.89
C ILE A 62 7.74 9.79 -8.53
N VAL A 63 7.06 10.36 -9.53
CA VAL A 63 5.94 11.29 -9.30
C VAL A 63 4.82 10.61 -8.54
N SER A 64 4.40 9.42 -8.98
CA SER A 64 3.32 8.69 -8.31
C SER A 64 3.72 8.24 -6.91
N PHE A 65 4.98 7.86 -6.70
CA PHE A 65 5.52 7.49 -5.39
C PHE A 65 5.43 8.65 -4.40
N ILE A 66 5.83 9.85 -4.81
CA ILE A 66 5.76 11.05 -3.95
C ILE A 66 4.31 11.36 -3.59
N ILE A 67 3.41 11.35 -4.58
CA ILE A 67 1.99 11.60 -4.35
C ILE A 67 1.41 10.54 -3.42
N SER A 68 1.74 9.28 -3.65
CA SER A 68 1.29 8.16 -2.82
C SER A 68 1.73 8.30 -1.37
N TYR A 69 2.97 8.73 -1.14
CA TYR A 69 3.49 8.97 0.21
C TYR A 69 2.65 9.99 0.95
N TYR A 70 2.40 11.17 0.34
CA TYR A 70 1.60 12.22 0.97
C TYR A 70 0.16 11.79 1.19
N LEU A 71 -0.45 11.09 0.23
CA LEU A 71 -1.81 10.57 0.39
C LEU A 71 -1.90 9.55 1.53
N ASN A 72 -0.92 8.67 1.66
CA ASN A 72 -0.89 7.73 2.77
C ASN A 72 -0.74 8.45 4.11
N CYS A 73 0.13 9.46 4.20
CA CYS A 73 0.29 10.21 5.45
C CYS A 73 -0.96 10.97 5.84
N TYR A 74 -1.56 11.73 4.93
CA TYR A 74 -2.68 12.63 5.25
C TYR A 74 -4.03 11.93 5.22
N PHE A 75 -4.24 11.06 4.25
CA PHE A 75 -5.56 10.47 3.99
C PHE A 75 -5.76 9.15 4.72
N VAL A 76 -4.79 8.24 4.64
CA VAL A 76 -4.94 6.88 5.18
C VAL A 76 -4.64 6.85 6.68
N TYR A 77 -3.43 7.25 7.06
CA TYR A 77 -2.94 7.07 8.44
C TYR A 77 -3.08 8.32 9.30
N LYS A 78 -3.36 9.48 8.68
CA LYS A 78 -3.51 10.77 9.37
C LYS A 78 -2.33 11.10 10.26
N VAL A 79 -1.12 10.94 9.72
CA VAL A 79 0.14 11.28 10.38
C VAL A 79 0.81 12.43 9.64
N LYS A 80 1.66 13.18 10.36
CA LYS A 80 2.39 14.29 9.76
C LYS A 80 3.55 13.77 8.90
N PRO A 81 3.68 14.17 7.63
CA PRO A 81 4.80 13.75 6.80
C PRO A 81 6.12 14.36 7.28
N THR A 82 7.18 13.57 7.27
CA THR A 82 8.54 14.00 7.59
C THR A 82 9.51 13.39 6.59
N ILE A 83 10.71 13.96 6.47
CA ILE A 83 11.76 13.41 5.59
C ILE A 83 12.15 12.00 6.04
N GLU A 84 12.23 11.76 7.34
CA GLU A 84 12.53 10.44 7.90
C GLU A 84 11.51 9.39 7.45
N LYS A 85 10.21 9.70 7.55
CA LYS A 85 9.14 8.80 7.08
C LYS A 85 9.20 8.59 5.56
N PHE A 86 9.51 9.64 4.81
CA PHE A 86 9.65 9.55 3.36
C PHE A 86 10.77 8.59 2.96
N LEU A 87 11.87 8.61 3.67
CA LEU A 87 13.00 7.71 3.41
C LEU A 87 12.70 6.26 3.83
N ARG A 88 11.80 6.05 4.78
CA ARG A 88 11.35 4.72 5.20
C ARG A 88 10.30 4.10 4.28
N PHE A 89 9.54 4.91 3.58
CA PHE A 89 8.43 4.43 2.74
C PHE A 89 8.88 3.47 1.63
N PRO A 90 10.03 3.66 0.94
CA PRO A 90 10.51 2.68 -0.04
C PRO A 90 10.70 1.27 0.50
N ILE A 91 10.96 1.12 1.80
CA ILE A 91 11.10 -0.20 2.44
C ILE A 91 9.81 -1.01 2.25
N THR A 92 8.65 -0.36 2.37
CA THR A 92 7.35 -0.99 2.13
C THR A 92 7.25 -1.55 0.71
N GLN A 93 7.71 -0.81 -0.28
CA GLN A 93 7.69 -1.23 -1.67
C GLN A 93 8.61 -2.42 -1.93
N ILE A 94 9.79 -2.42 -1.33
CA ILE A 94 10.75 -3.52 -1.45
C ILE A 94 10.18 -4.78 -0.81
N VAL A 95 9.63 -4.68 0.40
CA VAL A 95 9.01 -5.82 1.10
C VAL A 95 7.84 -6.36 0.29
N ASN A 96 6.98 -5.49 -0.24
CA ASN A 96 5.85 -5.89 -1.08
C ASN A 96 6.31 -6.67 -2.31
N MET A 97 7.35 -6.18 -2.99
CA MET A 97 7.90 -6.83 -4.19
C MET A 97 8.50 -8.20 -3.86
N VAL A 98 9.27 -8.30 -2.79
CA VAL A 98 9.86 -9.58 -2.35
C VAL A 98 8.77 -10.56 -1.96
N MET A 99 7.77 -10.14 -1.18
CA MET A 99 6.65 -11.00 -0.79
C MET A 99 5.86 -11.49 -1.99
N GLN A 100 5.53 -10.60 -2.91
CA GLN A 100 4.79 -10.98 -4.11
C GLN A 100 5.56 -12.00 -4.96
N THR A 101 6.86 -11.80 -5.10
CA THR A 101 7.72 -12.73 -5.85
C THR A 101 7.73 -14.11 -5.19
N LEU A 102 7.90 -14.16 -3.87
CA LEU A 102 7.91 -15.43 -3.13
C LEU A 102 6.56 -16.13 -3.18
N LEU A 103 5.48 -15.40 -2.99
CA LEU A 103 4.12 -15.97 -3.03
C LEU A 103 3.76 -16.46 -4.43
N LEU A 104 4.14 -15.72 -5.46
CA LEU A 104 3.94 -16.14 -6.84
C LEU A 104 4.63 -17.47 -7.11
N TYR A 105 5.90 -17.59 -6.70
CA TYR A 105 6.67 -18.83 -6.86
C TYR A 105 6.01 -20.00 -6.14
N ILE A 106 5.61 -19.81 -4.87
CA ILE A 106 4.98 -20.86 -4.06
C ILE A 106 3.63 -21.28 -4.69
N PHE A 107 2.81 -20.34 -5.09
CA PHE A 107 1.48 -20.63 -5.63
C PHE A 107 1.56 -21.36 -6.98
N VAL A 108 2.48 -20.98 -7.84
CA VAL A 108 2.63 -21.62 -9.16
C VAL A 108 3.30 -22.98 -9.04
N LYS A 109 4.40 -23.08 -8.30
CA LYS A 109 5.21 -24.30 -8.23
C LYS A 109 4.67 -25.35 -7.26
N TRP A 110 4.21 -24.93 -6.10
CA TRP A 110 3.82 -25.87 -5.03
C TRP A 110 2.32 -26.15 -5.00
N LEU A 111 1.49 -25.12 -5.22
CA LEU A 111 0.05 -25.25 -5.15
C LEU A 111 -0.61 -25.43 -6.55
N ASN A 112 0.19 -25.42 -7.61
CA ASN A 112 -0.28 -25.56 -8.99
C ASN A 112 -1.39 -24.57 -9.38
N ILE A 113 -1.34 -23.38 -8.82
CA ILE A 113 -2.26 -22.28 -9.20
C ILE A 113 -1.81 -21.72 -10.55
N ALA A 114 -2.76 -21.46 -11.45
CA ALA A 114 -2.46 -20.89 -12.76
C ALA A 114 -1.70 -19.55 -12.60
N SER A 115 -0.65 -19.34 -13.41
CA SER A 115 0.20 -18.16 -13.33
C SER A 115 -0.56 -16.85 -13.58
N GLU A 116 -1.69 -16.89 -14.30
CA GLU A 116 -2.54 -15.72 -14.52
C GLU A 116 -3.32 -15.32 -13.27
N ILE A 117 -3.63 -16.27 -12.38
CA ILE A 117 -4.45 -16.07 -11.17
C ILE A 117 -3.56 -15.86 -9.93
N ALA A 118 -2.38 -16.49 -9.91
CA ALA A 118 -1.49 -16.47 -8.75
C ALA A 118 -1.15 -15.05 -8.23
N PRO A 119 -0.91 -14.03 -9.08
CA PRO A 119 -0.67 -12.67 -8.58
C PRO A 119 -1.85 -12.10 -7.78
N PHE A 120 -3.08 -12.38 -8.17
CA PHE A 120 -4.28 -11.93 -7.45
C PHE A 120 -4.39 -12.62 -6.08
N ALA A 121 -4.11 -13.92 -6.02
CA ALA A 121 -4.04 -14.64 -4.74
C ALA A 121 -2.95 -14.07 -3.84
N GLY A 122 -1.81 -13.70 -4.40
CA GLY A 122 -0.73 -13.04 -3.67
C GLY A 122 -1.15 -11.69 -3.08
N LEU A 123 -1.95 -10.92 -3.81
CA LEU A 123 -2.44 -9.62 -3.34
C LEU A 123 -3.29 -9.74 -2.07
N ILE A 124 -4.08 -10.80 -1.94
CA ILE A 124 -4.91 -11.03 -0.75
C ILE A 124 -4.03 -11.10 0.50
N ILE A 125 -2.83 -11.66 0.38
CA ILE A 125 -1.88 -11.77 1.49
C ILE A 125 -1.02 -10.51 1.61
N THR A 126 -0.54 -9.96 0.48
CA THR A 126 0.39 -8.81 0.51
C THR A 126 -0.27 -7.51 0.91
N ILE A 127 -1.54 -7.28 0.57
CA ILE A 127 -2.23 -6.04 0.92
C ILE A 127 -2.29 -5.83 2.44
N PRO A 128 -2.77 -6.79 3.26
CA PRO A 128 -2.79 -6.61 4.71
C PRO A 128 -1.38 -6.43 5.30
N VAL A 129 -0.40 -7.19 4.82
CA VAL A 129 0.98 -7.12 5.35
C VAL A 129 1.61 -5.78 4.99
N THR A 130 1.46 -5.33 3.74
CA THR A 130 1.97 -4.03 3.29
C THR A 130 1.29 -2.90 4.05
N PHE A 131 -0.01 -3.00 4.30
CA PHE A 131 -0.76 -2.03 5.09
C PHE A 131 -0.20 -1.92 6.52
N ILE A 132 -0.01 -3.06 7.20
CA ILE A 132 0.51 -3.08 8.56
C ILE A 132 1.93 -2.50 8.60
N LEU A 133 2.78 -2.88 7.66
CA LEU A 133 4.14 -2.37 7.57
C LEU A 133 4.18 -0.87 7.29
N SER A 134 3.37 -0.38 6.34
CA SER A 134 3.26 1.04 6.03
C SER A 134 2.78 1.84 7.25
N LYS A 135 1.79 1.33 7.94
CA LYS A 135 1.27 1.96 9.15
C LYS A 135 2.34 2.06 10.22
N TRP A 136 3.11 0.98 10.42
CA TRP A 136 4.19 0.96 11.40
C TRP A 136 5.32 1.93 11.03
N LEU A 137 5.71 1.98 9.75
CA LEU A 137 6.81 2.84 9.28
C LEU A 137 6.43 4.32 9.28
N LEU A 138 5.17 4.65 9.04
CA LEU A 138 4.69 6.03 8.94
C LEU A 138 4.15 6.58 10.25
N ARG A 139 3.97 5.74 11.28
CA ARG A 139 3.48 6.22 12.57
C ARG A 139 4.52 7.12 13.25
N ASP A 140 4.02 8.09 14.00
CA ASP A 140 4.90 8.96 14.78
C ASP A 140 5.54 8.16 15.93
N LYS A 141 6.85 8.33 16.11
CA LYS A 141 7.54 7.81 17.28
C LYS A 141 7.19 8.68 18.50
N VAL A 142 6.62 8.04 19.49
CA VAL A 142 6.32 8.69 20.77
C VAL A 142 7.58 8.74 21.63
#